data_e618108306bb68f6bdce6e834e43c06d
#
_entry.id   e618108306bb68f6bdce6e834e43c06d
#
_cell.length_a   1.000
_cell.length_b   1.000
_cell.length_c   1.000
_cell.angle_alpha   90.00
_cell.angle_beta   90.00
_cell.angle_gamma   90.00
#
_symmetry.space_group_name_H-M   'P 1'
#
loop_
_entity.id
_entity.type
_entity.pdbx_description
1 polymer ?
#
loop_
_entity_poly.entity_id
_entity_poly.type
_entity_poly.pdbx_seq_one_letter_code
_entity_poly.pdbx_strand_id
1 'polypeptide(L)'
;MTRTGWLGGLMALAVTATPLYASNLDMARKEIRHVVILFQENVSFDHYFGTYPHALNPNGEPRFTALPGTPGVAGYTHELLTRNPNFLNSQNGAGHSNPFRLDRTQAATADQSHAYGPEQQAFDHGRMDLFPASVGHPDGPRIPGKHPGVMATSGLTMGYYDGNTVTALWNYAQHYAMSDRQFDVVFGPSSPGAINLVSGQTNGAVNVQNADGDMVHDGDGGFTLIADPDPAGDICSSTSGALVRMTGRNIGDLLTAAKISWGFFQGGFNLSLVNPNGTTGCRRSSTSQWTRLRVRDYVPHHEPFQFYVSTANPKHIRPSSPLVVGTNHDGGANHQYDVRDFFAAVQAGNFPTVSYLKAPAYENGHAGNSDPLDEQQWIVKVINFLEQQPAWTHTAVIIAYDDSDGWYDHLMSKIVNGSATTEDALDGIGHCGDGATALPGVNPATKHAQGRCGPGPRLPLLIVSPWARANYVDHTVTNQASILRLIEDLYLHGERIGQGSFDARAGSLVGMFDFSKDTPQNTRHLLLDPNTGLVKAGE
;
A
#
# COMPACT_ATOMS: atom_id res chain seq x y z
N MET A 1 -17.64 -32.55 -60.23
CA MET A 1 -16.66 -31.52 -59.78
C MET A 1 -16.86 -31.33 -58.29
N THR A 2 -16.10 -32.06 -57.50
CA THR A 2 -16.14 -32.09 -56.04
C THR A 2 -15.15 -31.11 -55.49
N ARG A 3 -15.60 -30.15 -54.67
CA ARG A 3 -14.74 -29.25 -53.90
C ARG A 3 -14.63 -29.77 -52.46
N THR A 4 -13.48 -30.29 -52.13
CA THR A 4 -13.05 -30.63 -50.76
C THR A 4 -12.64 -29.34 -50.02
N GLY A 5 -13.37 -29.01 -48.96
CA GLY A 5 -12.99 -27.93 -48.04
C GLY A 5 -12.07 -28.48 -46.92
N TRP A 6 -10.94 -27.83 -46.74
CA TRP A 6 -10.04 -28.03 -45.59
C TRP A 6 -10.53 -27.24 -44.39
N LEU A 7 -10.92 -27.94 -43.35
CA LEU A 7 -11.06 -27.36 -41.99
C LEU A 7 -9.72 -27.46 -41.27
N GLY A 8 -9.02 -26.35 -41.22
CA GLY A 8 -7.85 -26.21 -40.38
C GLY A 8 -8.26 -25.95 -38.93
N GLY A 9 -8.04 -26.94 -38.05
CA GLY A 9 -8.28 -26.78 -36.62
C GLY A 9 -7.22 -25.90 -35.98
N LEU A 10 -7.62 -24.77 -35.45
CA LEU A 10 -6.85 -24.02 -34.43
C LEU A 10 -7.04 -24.77 -33.09
N MET A 11 -6.08 -25.60 -32.72
CA MET A 11 -6.01 -26.17 -31.39
C MET A 11 -5.35 -25.15 -30.46
N ALA A 12 -6.10 -24.67 -29.47
CA ALA A 12 -5.67 -23.66 -28.50
C ALA A 12 -4.55 -24.20 -27.60
N LEU A 13 -3.44 -23.48 -27.54
CA LEU A 13 -2.38 -23.63 -26.55
C LEU A 13 -2.83 -23.01 -25.19
N ALA A 14 -3.75 -23.68 -24.51
CA ALA A 14 -4.24 -23.21 -23.19
C ALA A 14 -3.90 -24.19 -22.04
N VAL A 15 -2.97 -25.17 -22.23
CA VAL A 15 -2.87 -26.31 -21.29
C VAL A 15 -1.60 -26.34 -20.43
N THR A 16 -0.67 -25.38 -20.53
CA THR A 16 0.62 -25.51 -19.81
C THR A 16 0.82 -24.56 -18.61
N ALA A 17 -0.01 -23.57 -18.40
CA ALA A 17 0.17 -22.62 -17.31
C ALA A 17 -0.34 -23.10 -15.93
N THR A 18 -1.42 -23.89 -15.92
CA THR A 18 -2.06 -24.36 -14.67
C THR A 18 -1.20 -25.28 -13.78
N PRO A 19 -0.48 -26.28 -14.31
CA PRO A 19 0.31 -27.18 -13.45
C PRO A 19 1.53 -26.49 -12.83
N LEU A 20 2.17 -25.55 -13.52
CA LEU A 20 3.32 -24.83 -12.98
C LEU A 20 2.92 -23.86 -11.85
N TYR A 21 1.78 -23.20 -12.00
CA TYR A 21 1.25 -22.33 -10.94
C TYR A 21 0.91 -23.13 -9.68
N ALA A 22 0.24 -24.27 -9.82
CA ALA A 22 -0.10 -25.14 -8.68
C ALA A 22 1.15 -25.64 -7.95
N SER A 23 2.20 -26.05 -8.69
CA SER A 23 3.46 -26.50 -8.09
C SER A 23 4.18 -25.36 -7.35
N ASN A 24 4.19 -24.14 -7.89
CA ASN A 24 4.79 -22.98 -7.24
C ASN A 24 4.03 -22.59 -5.97
N LEU A 25 2.70 -22.67 -5.96
CA LEU A 25 1.89 -22.39 -4.78
C LEU A 25 2.12 -23.41 -3.68
N ASP A 26 2.24 -24.70 -4.01
CA ASP A 26 2.54 -25.75 -3.02
C ASP A 26 3.94 -25.57 -2.40
N MET A 27 4.92 -25.17 -3.21
CA MET A 27 6.25 -24.81 -2.71
C MET A 27 6.21 -23.56 -1.84
N ALA A 28 5.44 -22.53 -2.25
CA ALA A 28 5.26 -21.33 -1.46
C ALA A 28 4.66 -21.64 -0.06
N ARG A 29 3.64 -22.48 0.01
CA ARG A 29 3.02 -22.95 1.27
C ARG A 29 4.01 -23.68 2.18
N LYS A 30 4.94 -24.42 1.59
CA LYS A 30 5.95 -25.17 2.35
C LYS A 30 7.06 -24.26 2.87
N GLU A 31 7.54 -23.34 2.05
CA GLU A 31 8.75 -22.59 2.30
C GLU A 31 8.51 -21.22 2.92
N ILE A 32 7.40 -20.53 2.62
CA ILE A 32 7.06 -19.24 3.23
C ILE A 32 6.22 -19.47 4.49
N ARG A 33 6.85 -19.34 5.65
CA ARG A 33 6.21 -19.55 6.97
C ARG A 33 5.80 -18.25 7.64
N HIS A 34 6.42 -17.14 7.24
CA HIS A 34 6.16 -15.82 7.77
C HIS A 34 6.00 -14.82 6.63
N VAL A 35 4.88 -14.10 6.61
CA VAL A 35 4.65 -12.95 5.74
C VAL A 35 4.61 -11.71 6.61
N VAL A 36 5.48 -10.74 6.32
CA VAL A 36 5.54 -9.44 6.98
C VAL A 36 5.19 -8.37 5.96
N ILE A 37 4.11 -7.64 6.18
CA ILE A 37 3.66 -6.56 5.31
C ILE A 37 4.09 -5.24 5.95
N LEU A 38 5.01 -4.52 5.31
CA LEU A 38 5.33 -3.14 5.64
C LEU A 38 4.37 -2.27 4.84
N PHE A 39 3.35 -1.76 5.52
CA PHE A 39 2.28 -1.00 4.89
C PHE A 39 2.53 0.48 5.12
N GLN A 40 3.02 1.15 4.09
CA GLN A 40 3.51 2.51 4.11
C GLN A 40 2.47 3.50 3.60
N GLU A 41 2.81 4.78 3.56
CA GLU A 41 1.92 5.89 3.26
C GLU A 41 2.25 6.56 1.94
N ASN A 42 1.24 6.81 1.22
CA ASN A 42 0.87 7.83 0.27
C ASN A 42 1.90 8.08 -0.84
N VAL A 43 2.08 7.11 -1.73
CA VAL A 43 3.06 7.23 -2.82
C VAL A 43 2.57 6.59 -4.11
N SER A 44 2.49 7.36 -5.20
CA SER A 44 2.30 6.75 -6.53
C SER A 44 3.57 6.03 -7.01
N PHE A 45 3.43 5.10 -7.93
CA PHE A 45 4.57 4.37 -8.49
C PHE A 45 5.56 5.29 -9.18
N ASP A 46 5.11 6.21 -10.03
CA ASP A 46 6.01 7.11 -10.75
C ASP A 46 6.72 8.10 -9.83
N HIS A 47 6.12 8.46 -8.69
CA HIS A 47 6.74 9.33 -7.70
C HIS A 47 8.05 8.75 -7.15
N TYR A 48 8.15 7.41 -7.00
CA TYR A 48 9.34 6.74 -6.47
C TYR A 48 10.12 5.93 -7.51
N PHE A 49 9.48 5.46 -8.57
CA PHE A 49 10.08 4.53 -9.54
C PHE A 49 9.96 4.99 -10.99
N GLY A 50 9.39 6.17 -11.26
CA GLY A 50 9.14 6.65 -12.62
C GLY A 50 10.38 6.72 -13.50
N THR A 51 11.59 6.89 -12.93
CA THR A 51 12.87 6.88 -13.67
C THR A 51 13.73 5.64 -13.44
N TYR A 52 13.22 4.63 -12.69
CA TYR A 52 13.99 3.41 -12.43
C TYR A 52 14.36 2.68 -13.73
N PRO A 53 15.60 2.21 -13.90
CA PRO A 53 16.71 2.20 -12.93
C PRO A 53 17.76 3.32 -13.13
N HIS A 54 17.36 4.49 -13.62
CA HIS A 54 18.26 5.59 -14.03
C HIS A 54 18.24 6.74 -13.01
N ALA A 55 19.14 6.71 -12.03
CA ALA A 55 19.36 7.81 -11.10
C ALA A 55 20.26 8.89 -11.67
N LEU A 56 20.02 10.16 -11.30
CA LEU A 56 20.81 11.30 -11.78
C LEU A 56 22.25 11.29 -11.24
N ASN A 57 22.45 10.79 -10.02
CA ASN A 57 23.75 10.68 -9.35
C ASN A 57 24.53 12.00 -9.20
N PRO A 58 23.91 13.09 -8.73
CA PRO A 58 24.63 14.33 -8.50
C PRO A 58 25.64 14.18 -7.36
N ASN A 59 26.60 15.10 -7.29
CA ASN A 59 27.55 15.15 -6.18
C ASN A 59 26.85 15.45 -4.86
N GLY A 60 27.21 14.71 -3.81
CA GLY A 60 26.68 14.92 -2.45
C GLY A 60 25.43 14.08 -2.10
N GLU A 61 24.84 13.38 -3.06
CA GLU A 61 23.76 12.43 -2.81
C GLU A 61 24.26 10.97 -2.82
N PRO A 62 23.60 10.03 -2.12
CA PRO A 62 23.88 8.60 -2.24
C PRO A 62 23.77 8.15 -3.69
N ARG A 63 24.79 7.45 -4.18
CA ARG A 63 24.79 6.98 -5.58
C ARG A 63 24.02 5.68 -5.71
N PHE A 64 23.16 5.61 -6.72
CA PHE A 64 22.60 4.36 -7.19
C PHE A 64 23.17 4.02 -8.56
N THR A 65 23.62 2.79 -8.72
CA THR A 65 24.12 2.27 -10.00
C THR A 65 23.40 0.96 -10.29
N ALA A 66 22.64 0.94 -11.38
CA ALA A 66 21.95 -0.27 -11.81
C ALA A 66 22.92 -1.43 -12.06
N LEU A 67 22.56 -2.62 -11.61
CA LEU A 67 23.29 -3.84 -11.95
C LEU A 67 23.16 -4.14 -13.46
N PRO A 68 24.15 -4.80 -14.07
CA PRO A 68 24.03 -5.25 -15.44
C PRO A 68 22.78 -6.12 -15.63
N GLY A 69 21.97 -5.79 -16.63
CA GLY A 69 20.73 -6.51 -16.91
C GLY A 69 19.54 -6.14 -16.02
N THR A 70 19.63 -5.08 -15.20
CA THR A 70 18.45 -4.57 -14.47
C THR A 70 17.35 -4.18 -15.46
N PRO A 71 16.14 -4.79 -15.34
CA PRO A 71 15.04 -4.49 -16.24
C PRO A 71 14.51 -3.07 -15.98
N GLY A 72 14.02 -2.42 -17.03
CA GLY A 72 13.23 -1.19 -16.89
C GLY A 72 11.82 -1.48 -16.41
N VAL A 73 11.13 -0.43 -16.02
CA VAL A 73 9.72 -0.42 -15.60
C VAL A 73 8.86 0.29 -16.63
N ALA A 74 7.54 0.16 -16.52
CA ALA A 74 6.59 1.06 -17.15
C ALA A 74 6.65 2.42 -16.44
N GLY A 75 7.70 3.21 -16.70
CA GLY A 75 7.99 4.48 -16.07
C GLY A 75 8.03 5.63 -17.09
N TYR A 76 8.67 6.74 -16.71
CA TYR A 76 8.74 7.93 -17.56
C TYR A 76 9.55 7.72 -18.84
N THR A 77 8.94 8.05 -19.96
CA THR A 77 9.63 8.23 -21.23
C THR A 77 10.20 9.66 -21.35
N HIS A 78 11.10 9.87 -22.31
CA HIS A 78 11.58 11.23 -22.61
C HIS A 78 10.42 12.19 -22.93
N GLU A 79 9.38 11.73 -23.62
CA GLU A 79 8.22 12.55 -23.94
C GLU A 79 7.42 12.91 -22.69
N LEU A 80 7.17 11.96 -21.79
CA LEU A 80 6.50 12.22 -20.51
C LEU A 80 7.27 13.23 -19.63
N LEU A 81 8.59 13.23 -19.68
CA LEU A 81 9.43 14.15 -18.91
C LEU A 81 9.52 15.56 -19.54
N THR A 82 9.25 15.73 -20.84
CA THR A 82 9.48 17.00 -21.55
C THR A 82 8.24 17.62 -22.19
N ARG A 83 7.20 16.82 -22.41
CA ARG A 83 5.92 17.21 -23.04
C ARG A 83 4.76 16.48 -22.40
N ASN A 84 4.73 16.48 -21.08
CA ASN A 84 3.69 15.77 -20.31
C ASN A 84 2.29 16.32 -20.63
N PRO A 85 1.24 15.47 -20.64
CA PRO A 85 -0.14 15.92 -20.78
C PRO A 85 -0.52 17.00 -19.77
N ASN A 86 -0.07 16.92 -18.52
CA ASN A 86 -0.32 17.95 -17.49
C ASN A 86 0.33 19.30 -17.78
N PHE A 87 1.52 19.30 -18.42
CA PHE A 87 2.14 20.55 -18.88
C PHE A 87 1.38 21.16 -20.05
N LEU A 88 0.84 20.33 -20.94
CA LEU A 88 0.15 20.79 -22.15
C LEU A 88 -1.30 21.21 -21.88
N ASN A 89 -1.92 20.75 -20.80
CA ASN A 89 -3.30 21.08 -20.47
C ASN A 89 -3.38 22.41 -19.71
N SER A 90 -3.91 23.44 -20.37
CA SER A 90 -4.05 24.79 -19.80
C SER A 90 -5.03 24.87 -18.63
N GLN A 91 -5.88 23.87 -18.42
CA GLN A 91 -6.78 23.81 -17.26
C GLN A 91 -6.03 23.66 -15.93
N ASN A 92 -4.78 23.18 -15.96
CA ASN A 92 -3.90 23.13 -14.79
C ASN A 92 -3.42 24.52 -14.31
N GLY A 93 -3.74 25.58 -15.05
CA GLY A 93 -3.45 26.96 -14.64
C GLY A 93 -1.97 27.17 -14.33
N ALA A 94 -1.67 27.82 -13.20
CA ALA A 94 -0.29 28.06 -12.77
C ALA A 94 0.47 26.80 -12.32
N GLY A 95 -0.23 25.70 -12.08
CA GLY A 95 0.36 24.41 -11.68
C GLY A 95 0.80 23.53 -12.85
N HIS A 96 0.53 23.93 -14.12
CA HIS A 96 0.93 23.15 -15.28
C HIS A 96 2.44 22.92 -15.29
N SER A 97 2.86 21.66 -15.30
CA SER A 97 4.27 21.28 -15.21
C SER A 97 4.54 19.94 -15.88
N ASN A 98 5.75 19.77 -16.40
CA ASN A 98 6.28 18.44 -16.64
C ASN A 98 6.70 17.80 -15.31
N PRO A 99 6.84 16.47 -15.22
CA PRO A 99 7.46 15.82 -14.06
C PRO A 99 8.86 16.41 -13.80
N PHE A 100 9.18 16.65 -12.55
CA PHE A 100 10.46 17.20 -12.15
C PHE A 100 11.03 16.46 -10.94
N ARG A 101 12.36 16.33 -10.93
CA ARG A 101 13.05 15.66 -9.85
C ARG A 101 13.06 16.51 -8.59
N LEU A 102 12.69 15.88 -7.48
CA LEU A 102 12.93 16.37 -6.12
C LEU A 102 14.23 15.75 -5.61
N ASP A 103 15.11 16.53 -5.02
CA ASP A 103 16.33 16.03 -4.40
C ASP A 103 16.15 15.80 -2.89
N ARG A 104 17.16 15.24 -2.24
CA ARG A 104 17.12 14.96 -0.79
C ARG A 104 16.89 16.19 0.09
N THR A 105 17.24 17.40 -0.38
CA THR A 105 17.00 18.63 0.37
C THR A 105 15.55 19.12 0.22
N GLN A 106 14.82 18.55 -0.71
CA GLN A 106 13.41 18.79 -1.03
C GLN A 106 12.52 17.62 -0.60
N ALA A 107 13.03 16.72 0.25
CA ALA A 107 12.28 15.54 0.70
C ALA A 107 11.02 15.92 1.50
N ALA A 108 11.06 17.01 2.25
CA ALA A 108 9.91 17.50 3.01
C ALA A 108 8.95 18.25 2.08
N THR A 109 7.80 17.64 1.79
CA THR A 109 6.76 18.18 0.92
C THR A 109 5.45 18.37 1.67
N ALA A 110 4.57 19.22 1.13
CA ALA A 110 3.20 19.29 1.56
C ALA A 110 2.44 18.05 1.05
N ASP A 111 1.46 17.65 1.82
CA ASP A 111 0.40 16.73 1.49
C ASP A 111 -0.40 17.22 0.26
N GLN A 112 -0.83 16.32 -0.61
CA GLN A 112 -1.66 16.59 -1.78
C GLN A 112 -3.07 16.05 -1.55
N SER A 113 -4.07 16.54 -2.29
CA SER A 113 -5.40 15.95 -2.24
C SER A 113 -5.39 14.55 -2.85
N HIS A 114 -5.88 13.58 -2.10
CA HIS A 114 -6.05 12.19 -2.54
C HIS A 114 -7.47 11.69 -2.27
N ALA A 115 -8.42 12.64 -2.19
CA ALA A 115 -9.82 12.32 -1.99
C ALA A 115 -10.42 11.60 -3.23
N TYR A 116 -11.42 10.76 -3.00
CA TYR A 116 -12.04 9.86 -3.98
C TYR A 116 -12.42 10.53 -5.32
N GLY A 117 -13.11 11.66 -5.29
CA GLY A 117 -13.51 12.37 -6.50
C GLY A 117 -12.36 13.13 -7.19
N PRO A 118 -11.57 13.93 -6.45
CA PRO A 118 -10.41 14.64 -7.00
C PRO A 118 -9.39 13.76 -7.70
N GLU A 119 -9.06 12.57 -7.19
CA GLU A 119 -8.18 11.63 -7.88
C GLU A 119 -8.77 11.17 -9.22
N GLN A 120 -10.07 10.85 -9.26
CA GLN A 120 -10.75 10.48 -10.49
C GLN A 120 -10.72 11.64 -11.52
N GLN A 121 -10.93 12.89 -11.06
CA GLN A 121 -10.83 14.07 -11.92
C GLN A 121 -9.41 14.24 -12.50
N ALA A 122 -8.38 13.95 -11.70
CA ALA A 122 -6.99 14.04 -12.17
C ALA A 122 -6.71 13.07 -13.32
N PHE A 123 -7.36 11.90 -13.32
CA PHE A 123 -7.23 10.86 -14.35
C PHE A 123 -7.95 11.21 -15.65
N ASP A 124 -9.01 12.02 -15.60
CA ASP A 124 -9.70 12.61 -16.74
C ASP A 124 -9.93 11.64 -17.92
N HIS A 125 -10.79 10.66 -17.76
CA HIS A 125 -11.06 9.60 -18.76
C HIS A 125 -9.80 8.81 -19.20
N GLY A 126 -8.77 8.75 -18.37
CA GLY A 126 -7.48 8.10 -18.69
C GLY A 126 -6.51 8.96 -19.46
N ARG A 127 -6.78 10.25 -19.66
CA ARG A 127 -5.81 11.21 -20.24
C ARG A 127 -4.66 11.53 -19.30
N MET A 128 -4.85 11.34 -18.00
CA MET A 128 -3.85 11.56 -16.94
C MET A 128 -3.29 12.98 -16.97
N ASP A 129 -4.14 13.99 -17.17
CA ASP A 129 -3.70 15.33 -17.56
C ASP A 129 -4.26 16.49 -16.71
N LEU A 130 -4.97 16.17 -15.57
CA LEU A 130 -5.53 17.18 -14.67
C LEU A 130 -5.00 17.09 -13.23
N PHE A 131 -3.83 16.50 -12.99
CA PHE A 131 -3.29 16.34 -11.64
C PHE A 131 -3.09 17.67 -10.91
N PRO A 132 -2.35 18.69 -11.45
CA PRO A 132 -2.20 19.96 -10.75
C PRO A 132 -3.52 20.67 -10.43
N ALA A 133 -4.51 20.57 -11.30
CA ALA A 133 -5.80 21.24 -11.11
C ALA A 133 -6.71 20.54 -10.09
N SER A 134 -6.65 19.20 -10.03
CA SER A 134 -7.58 18.39 -9.25
C SER A 134 -7.03 17.99 -7.89
N VAL A 135 -5.75 17.58 -7.83
CA VAL A 135 -5.11 17.06 -6.61
C VAL A 135 -3.95 17.92 -6.09
N GLY A 136 -3.51 18.93 -6.83
CA GLY A 136 -2.42 19.83 -6.44
C GLY A 136 -2.78 20.79 -5.30
N HIS A 137 -3.62 20.36 -4.37
CA HIS A 137 -4.08 21.13 -3.21
C HIS A 137 -3.94 20.29 -1.95
N PRO A 138 -3.33 20.79 -0.88
CA PRO A 138 -3.21 20.06 0.37
C PRO A 138 -4.59 19.82 1.01
N ASP A 139 -4.84 18.60 1.47
CA ASP A 139 -6.08 18.21 2.15
C ASP A 139 -6.12 18.61 3.63
N GLY A 140 -4.97 18.89 4.21
CA GLY A 140 -4.85 19.21 5.63
C GLY A 140 -4.70 20.70 5.93
N PRO A 141 -4.58 21.06 7.22
CA PRO A 141 -4.24 22.42 7.60
C PRO A 141 -2.91 22.76 6.94
N ARG A 142 -2.97 23.70 6.01
CA ARG A 142 -1.81 24.17 5.25
C ARG A 142 -0.62 24.40 6.16
N ILE A 143 0.46 23.70 5.91
CA ILE A 143 1.77 23.95 6.54
C ILE A 143 2.58 25.03 5.78
N PRO A 144 2.11 25.67 4.70
CA PRO A 144 2.83 26.73 4.03
C PRO A 144 3.15 27.85 5.01
N GLY A 145 4.44 28.16 5.14
CA GLY A 145 4.93 29.31 5.88
C GLY A 145 5.26 29.09 7.37
N LYS A 146 4.93 27.92 7.96
CA LYS A 146 5.39 27.58 9.33
C LYS A 146 6.70 26.79 9.36
N HIS A 147 7.06 26.15 8.25
CA HIS A 147 8.30 25.38 8.13
C HIS A 147 9.03 25.78 6.85
N PRO A 148 10.07 26.61 6.92
CA PRO A 148 10.94 26.90 5.78
C PRO A 148 11.54 25.59 5.27
N GLY A 149 11.34 25.29 3.99
CA GLY A 149 11.87 24.07 3.36
C GLY A 149 10.82 23.04 2.94
N VAL A 150 9.55 23.18 3.37
CA VAL A 150 8.46 22.34 2.86
C VAL A 150 7.96 22.93 1.53
N MET A 151 8.04 22.15 0.46
CA MET A 151 7.50 22.54 -0.85
C MET A 151 5.99 22.42 -0.86
N ALA A 152 5.30 23.46 -1.34
CA ALA A 152 3.84 23.52 -1.38
C ALA A 152 3.37 24.40 -2.55
N THR A 153 3.22 23.79 -3.72
CA THR A 153 2.65 24.45 -4.93
C THR A 153 1.70 23.48 -5.61
N SER A 154 0.73 23.97 -6.38
CA SER A 154 -0.18 23.09 -7.13
C SER A 154 0.53 22.20 -8.16
N GLY A 155 1.71 22.60 -8.65
CA GLY A 155 2.54 21.77 -9.53
C GLY A 155 3.36 20.70 -8.78
N LEU A 156 3.37 20.71 -7.45
CA LEU A 156 4.15 19.77 -6.63
C LEU A 156 3.78 18.30 -6.91
N THR A 157 2.51 18.03 -7.18
CA THR A 157 2.02 16.69 -7.53
C THR A 157 2.76 16.05 -8.70
N MET A 158 3.45 16.83 -9.55
CA MET A 158 4.29 16.35 -10.66
C MET A 158 5.73 16.01 -10.23
N GLY A 159 6.08 16.20 -8.96
CA GLY A 159 7.39 15.88 -8.41
C GLY A 159 7.65 14.38 -8.33
N TYR A 160 8.91 13.96 -8.54
CA TYR A 160 9.33 12.58 -8.34
C TYR A 160 10.71 12.50 -7.69
N TYR A 161 10.96 11.42 -6.96
CA TYR A 161 12.28 11.07 -6.45
C TYR A 161 12.92 10.00 -7.33
N ASP A 162 14.25 9.96 -7.35
CA ASP A 162 15.01 8.88 -7.96
C ASP A 162 15.82 8.09 -6.92
N GLY A 163 16.61 7.13 -7.39
CA GLY A 163 17.42 6.27 -6.52
C GLY A 163 18.46 6.99 -5.66
N ASN A 164 18.63 8.29 -5.80
CA ASN A 164 19.49 9.08 -4.93
C ASN A 164 18.77 9.51 -3.63
N THR A 165 17.43 9.55 -3.65
CA THR A 165 16.60 9.86 -2.49
C THR A 165 15.98 8.60 -1.90
N VAL A 166 15.28 7.78 -2.71
CA VAL A 166 14.68 6.51 -2.30
C VAL A 166 15.64 5.34 -2.52
N THR A 167 16.89 5.53 -2.11
CA THR A 167 18.03 4.68 -2.41
C THR A 167 17.83 3.25 -1.93
N ALA A 168 17.27 3.05 -0.73
CA ALA A 168 17.04 1.72 -0.18
C ALA A 168 15.99 0.95 -0.99
N LEU A 169 14.89 1.59 -1.37
CA LEU A 169 13.83 0.94 -2.16
C LEU A 169 14.36 0.50 -3.53
N TRP A 170 15.20 1.33 -4.18
CA TRP A 170 15.81 0.95 -5.45
C TRP A 170 16.85 -0.17 -5.28
N ASN A 171 17.58 -0.20 -4.17
CA ASN A 171 18.47 -1.33 -3.86
C ASN A 171 17.68 -2.62 -3.60
N TYR A 172 16.55 -2.56 -2.86
CA TYR A 172 15.69 -3.73 -2.71
C TYR A 172 15.10 -4.18 -4.06
N ALA A 173 14.61 -3.26 -4.88
CA ALA A 173 14.05 -3.58 -6.20
C ALA A 173 15.06 -4.31 -7.11
N GLN A 174 16.32 -3.87 -7.15
CA GLN A 174 17.32 -4.51 -8.01
C GLN A 174 17.90 -5.82 -7.44
N HIS A 175 17.75 -6.08 -6.14
CA HIS A 175 18.24 -7.33 -5.54
C HIS A 175 17.13 -8.37 -5.35
N TYR A 176 15.87 -7.94 -5.38
CA TYR A 176 14.70 -8.78 -5.17
C TYR A 176 13.67 -8.52 -6.29
N ALA A 177 12.38 -8.65 -5.99
CA ALA A 177 11.32 -8.48 -6.97
C ALA A 177 10.47 -7.25 -6.68
N MET A 178 10.09 -6.51 -7.71
CA MET A 178 9.08 -5.47 -7.62
C MET A 178 8.00 -5.63 -8.68
N SER A 179 6.82 -5.06 -8.45
CA SER A 179 5.75 -4.93 -9.44
C SER A 179 5.72 -3.50 -9.97
N ASP A 180 5.54 -3.34 -11.28
CA ASP A 180 5.23 -2.07 -11.91
C ASP A 180 3.75 -1.96 -12.33
N ARG A 181 2.90 -2.89 -11.85
CA ARG A 181 1.47 -2.99 -12.15
C ARG A 181 0.62 -3.26 -10.90
N GLN A 182 1.06 -2.78 -9.75
CA GLN A 182 0.27 -2.75 -8.53
C GLN A 182 -0.59 -1.48 -8.52
N PHE A 183 -1.88 -1.60 -8.19
CA PHE A 183 -2.82 -0.49 -8.16
C PHE A 183 -3.57 -0.45 -6.82
N ASP A 184 -4.17 0.67 -6.50
CA ASP A 184 -5.23 0.69 -5.51
C ASP A 184 -6.42 -0.17 -5.96
N VAL A 185 -7.14 -0.75 -5.00
CA VAL A 185 -8.39 -1.46 -5.29
C VAL A 185 -9.45 -0.48 -5.79
N VAL A 186 -9.51 0.69 -5.18
CA VAL A 186 -10.43 1.79 -5.50
C VAL A 186 -9.69 3.12 -5.44
N PHE A 187 -10.25 4.19 -5.97
CA PHE A 187 -9.80 5.55 -5.70
C PHE A 187 -10.07 5.93 -4.25
N GLY A 188 -9.32 6.88 -3.73
CA GLY A 188 -9.53 7.49 -2.43
C GLY A 188 -8.34 7.38 -1.48
N PRO A 189 -8.49 7.95 -0.26
CA PRO A 189 -7.42 8.13 0.69
C PRO A 189 -7.09 6.86 1.50
N SER A 190 -6.27 7.01 2.55
CA SER A 190 -5.63 5.92 3.30
C SER A 190 -6.59 4.89 3.89
N SER A 191 -7.77 5.28 4.41
CA SER A 191 -8.70 4.31 5.02
C SER A 191 -9.29 3.33 4.02
N PRO A 192 -9.78 3.73 2.82
CA PRO A 192 -10.12 2.79 1.76
C PRO A 192 -8.99 1.83 1.39
N GLY A 193 -7.76 2.31 1.22
CA GLY A 193 -6.60 1.47 0.93
C GLY A 193 -6.31 0.45 2.04
N ALA A 194 -6.26 0.91 3.30
CA ALA A 194 -6.02 0.06 4.46
C ALA A 194 -7.14 -0.99 4.67
N ILE A 195 -8.40 -0.61 4.49
CA ILE A 195 -9.53 -1.54 4.59
C ILE A 195 -9.49 -2.56 3.45
N ASN A 196 -9.13 -2.16 2.23
CA ASN A 196 -8.95 -3.09 1.12
C ASN A 196 -7.78 -4.08 1.35
N LEU A 197 -6.73 -3.68 2.05
CA LEU A 197 -5.63 -4.59 2.45
C LEU A 197 -6.13 -5.73 3.33
N VAL A 198 -7.13 -5.50 4.19
CA VAL A 198 -7.55 -6.48 5.21
C VAL A 198 -8.90 -7.15 4.91
N SER A 199 -9.72 -6.56 4.03
CA SER A 199 -11.03 -7.14 3.68
C SER A 199 -11.31 -7.15 2.16
N GLY A 200 -10.52 -6.44 1.35
CA GLY A 200 -10.74 -6.33 -0.09
C GLY A 200 -12.03 -5.61 -0.46
N GLN A 201 -12.64 -4.85 0.46
CA GLN A 201 -13.90 -4.15 0.22
C GLN A 201 -14.14 -3.02 1.22
N THR A 202 -14.75 -1.94 0.74
CA THR A 202 -15.10 -0.75 1.53
C THR A 202 -16.61 -0.58 1.74
N ASN A 203 -17.44 -1.47 1.21
CA ASN A 203 -18.87 -1.52 1.50
C ASN A 203 -19.14 -2.09 2.90
N GLY A 204 -20.33 -1.82 3.44
CA GLY A 204 -20.72 -2.18 4.80
C GLY A 204 -20.26 -1.16 5.85
N ALA A 205 -20.00 0.07 5.44
CA ALA A 205 -19.73 1.18 6.34
C ALA A 205 -20.98 1.61 7.09
N VAL A 206 -20.82 1.92 8.38
CA VAL A 206 -21.89 2.39 9.27
C VAL A 206 -21.46 3.71 9.89
N ASN A 207 -22.21 4.79 9.62
CA ASN A 207 -22.03 6.06 10.30
C ASN A 207 -22.34 5.92 11.78
N VAL A 208 -21.36 6.16 12.62
CA VAL A 208 -21.54 6.20 14.08
C VAL A 208 -21.61 7.64 14.57
N GLN A 209 -20.87 8.55 13.93
CA GLN A 209 -20.84 9.96 14.25
C GLN A 209 -20.34 10.78 13.06
N ASN A 210 -21.09 11.77 12.63
CA ASN A 210 -20.69 12.85 11.69
C ASN A 210 -19.98 12.40 10.39
N ALA A 211 -20.23 11.18 9.90
CA ALA A 211 -19.53 10.61 8.75
C ALA A 211 -20.38 10.61 7.47
N ASP A 212 -21.40 11.46 7.35
CA ASP A 212 -22.27 11.49 6.16
C ASP A 212 -21.51 11.90 4.89
N GLY A 213 -20.45 12.69 5.02
CA GLY A 213 -19.57 13.08 3.90
C GLY A 213 -18.46 12.08 3.58
N ASP A 214 -18.26 11.08 4.44
CA ASP A 214 -17.18 10.10 4.28
C ASP A 214 -17.65 8.80 3.61
N MET A 215 -18.92 8.72 3.28
CA MET A 215 -19.56 7.53 2.74
C MET A 215 -20.56 7.90 1.63
N VAL A 216 -20.78 6.96 0.73
CA VAL A 216 -21.83 7.03 -0.30
C VAL A 216 -22.72 5.80 -0.23
N HIS A 217 -23.95 5.88 -0.76
CA HIS A 217 -24.83 4.72 -0.87
C HIS A 217 -24.19 3.64 -1.76
N ASP A 218 -24.18 2.39 -1.29
CA ASP A 218 -23.64 1.24 -2.01
C ASP A 218 -24.54 0.71 -3.14
N GLY A 219 -25.77 1.22 -3.22
CA GLY A 219 -26.79 0.79 -4.18
C GLY A 219 -27.59 -0.45 -3.74
N ASP A 220 -27.33 -0.99 -2.55
CA ASP A 220 -28.03 -2.15 -1.98
C ASP A 220 -28.62 -1.91 -0.57
N GLY A 221 -28.77 -0.65 -0.22
CA GLY A 221 -29.35 -0.21 1.05
C GLY A 221 -28.36 0.00 2.19
N GLY A 222 -27.06 -0.12 1.91
CA GLY A 222 -25.95 0.20 2.80
C GLY A 222 -25.09 1.36 2.28
N PHE A 223 -23.87 1.45 2.82
CA PHE A 223 -22.92 2.50 2.49
C PHE A 223 -21.54 1.92 2.18
N THR A 224 -20.81 2.62 1.32
CA THR A 224 -19.40 2.42 1.02
C THR A 224 -18.58 3.56 1.59
N LEU A 225 -17.48 3.24 2.27
CA LEU A 225 -16.49 4.21 2.75
C LEU A 225 -15.66 4.75 1.59
N ILE A 226 -15.47 6.08 1.52
CA ILE A 226 -14.69 6.77 0.48
C ILE A 226 -13.72 7.82 1.02
N ALA A 227 -13.62 7.98 2.34
CA ALA A 227 -12.80 9.00 3.02
C ALA A 227 -12.13 8.44 4.28
N ASP A 228 -11.54 9.31 5.13
CA ASP A 228 -10.74 8.98 6.31
C ASP A 228 -11.41 9.30 7.66
N PRO A 229 -12.57 8.74 7.99
CA PRO A 229 -13.08 8.82 9.34
C PRO A 229 -12.25 7.96 10.30
N ASP A 230 -12.25 8.30 11.58
CA ASP A 230 -11.65 7.44 12.61
C ASP A 230 -12.52 6.19 12.89
N PRO A 231 -11.93 5.06 13.33
CA PRO A 231 -12.66 3.87 13.74
C PRO A 231 -13.48 4.14 15.01
N ALA A 232 -14.77 3.80 14.95
CA ALA A 232 -15.66 4.00 16.08
C ALA A 232 -15.32 3.09 17.26
N GLY A 233 -15.01 3.68 18.40
CA GLY A 233 -14.69 2.97 19.65
C GLY A 233 -13.21 2.93 20.01
N ASP A 234 -12.30 3.25 19.12
CA ASP A 234 -10.89 3.44 19.47
C ASP A 234 -10.75 4.63 20.43
N ILE A 235 -10.05 4.41 21.56
CA ILE A 235 -9.88 5.41 22.61
C ILE A 235 -9.14 6.67 22.13
N CYS A 236 -8.41 6.57 21.02
CA CYS A 236 -7.65 7.68 20.43
C CYS A 236 -8.38 8.37 19.27
N SER A 237 -9.50 7.84 18.82
CA SER A 237 -10.32 8.46 17.79
C SER A 237 -10.85 9.83 18.22
N SER A 238 -11.16 10.66 17.24
CA SER A 238 -11.69 12.00 17.47
C SER A 238 -13.02 11.95 18.24
N THR A 239 -13.13 12.78 19.27
CA THR A 239 -14.39 12.90 20.05
C THR A 239 -15.46 13.74 19.33
N SER A 240 -15.12 14.45 18.27
CA SER A 240 -16.01 15.36 17.53
C SER A 240 -15.92 15.21 16.00
N GLY A 241 -14.99 14.41 15.50
CA GLY A 241 -14.82 14.12 14.08
C GLY A 241 -15.76 13.01 13.59
N ALA A 242 -15.57 12.62 12.35
CA ALA A 242 -16.27 11.50 11.75
C ALA A 242 -15.83 10.17 12.36
N LEU A 243 -16.79 9.30 12.68
CA LEU A 243 -16.55 7.96 13.20
C LEU A 243 -17.34 6.92 12.41
N VAL A 244 -16.65 5.90 11.92
CA VAL A 244 -17.25 4.81 11.14
C VAL A 244 -16.91 3.45 11.78
N ARG A 245 -17.82 2.51 11.58
CA ARG A 245 -17.60 1.09 11.83
C ARG A 245 -17.79 0.32 10.53
N MET A 246 -16.94 -0.65 10.27
CA MET A 246 -17.12 -1.58 9.16
C MET A 246 -17.87 -2.83 9.64
N THR A 247 -18.70 -3.37 8.76
CA THR A 247 -19.37 -4.67 8.92
C THR A 247 -18.74 -5.72 8.00
N GLY A 248 -19.18 -6.96 8.11
CA GLY A 248 -18.62 -8.05 7.33
C GLY A 248 -17.38 -8.67 7.96
N ARG A 249 -16.68 -9.47 7.18
CA ARG A 249 -15.46 -10.18 7.61
C ARG A 249 -14.21 -9.46 7.13
N ASN A 250 -13.13 -9.64 7.87
CA ASN A 250 -11.78 -9.31 7.45
C ASN A 250 -10.87 -10.55 7.55
N ILE A 251 -9.63 -10.44 7.07
CA ILE A 251 -8.69 -11.57 7.07
C ILE A 251 -8.35 -12.06 8.49
N GLY A 252 -8.39 -11.16 9.49
CA GLY A 252 -8.16 -11.51 10.89
C GLY A 252 -9.18 -12.51 11.41
N ASP A 253 -10.45 -12.41 10.98
CA ASP A 253 -11.49 -13.38 11.36
C ASP A 253 -11.14 -14.78 10.81
N LEU A 254 -10.67 -14.88 9.57
CA LEU A 254 -10.29 -16.16 8.96
C LEU A 254 -9.04 -16.74 9.60
N LEU A 255 -8.01 -15.93 9.83
CA LEU A 255 -6.76 -16.37 10.46
C LEU A 255 -7.00 -16.84 11.89
N THR A 256 -7.80 -16.10 12.67
CA THR A 256 -8.20 -16.47 14.04
C THR A 256 -8.97 -17.79 14.07
N ALA A 257 -9.95 -17.97 13.16
CA ALA A 257 -10.72 -19.22 13.06
C ALA A 257 -9.83 -20.41 12.66
N ALA A 258 -8.86 -20.20 11.78
CA ALA A 258 -7.89 -21.21 11.37
C ALA A 258 -6.76 -21.43 12.39
N LYS A 259 -6.71 -20.65 13.48
CA LYS A 259 -5.64 -20.67 14.51
C LYS A 259 -4.25 -20.36 13.94
N ILE A 260 -4.20 -19.58 12.90
CA ILE A 260 -2.95 -19.02 12.33
C ILE A 260 -2.56 -17.81 13.17
N SER A 261 -1.30 -17.74 13.61
CA SER A 261 -0.82 -16.60 14.39
C SER A 261 -0.68 -15.35 13.51
N TRP A 262 -1.26 -14.23 13.96
CA TRP A 262 -1.23 -12.99 13.19
C TRP A 262 -1.31 -11.75 14.10
N GLY A 263 -0.96 -10.59 13.56
CA GLY A 263 -1.16 -9.33 14.26
C GLY A 263 -0.95 -8.13 13.35
N PHE A 264 -1.59 -7.02 13.73
CA PHE A 264 -1.30 -5.69 13.22
C PHE A 264 -0.51 -4.92 14.27
N PHE A 265 0.59 -4.31 13.84
CA PHE A 265 1.57 -3.67 14.71
C PHE A 265 1.77 -2.23 14.27
N GLN A 266 1.09 -1.28 14.92
CA GLN A 266 1.21 0.13 14.57
C GLN A 266 2.08 0.89 15.56
N GLY A 267 2.94 1.76 15.04
CA GLY A 267 3.72 2.68 15.87
C GLY A 267 2.81 3.61 16.66
N GLY A 268 3.11 3.77 17.95
CA GLY A 268 2.29 4.63 18.80
C GLY A 268 1.14 3.94 19.52
N PHE A 269 0.80 2.68 19.20
CA PHE A 269 -0.32 1.95 19.77
C PHE A 269 -0.19 1.72 21.29
N ASN A 270 1.01 1.58 21.83
CA ASN A 270 1.23 1.47 23.28
C ASN A 270 1.07 2.83 23.99
N LEU A 271 -0.08 3.07 24.56
CA LEU A 271 -0.42 4.33 25.23
C LEU A 271 0.30 4.56 26.58
N SER A 272 0.91 3.51 27.15
CA SER A 272 1.64 3.63 28.43
C SER A 272 3.03 4.24 28.29
N LEU A 273 3.54 4.36 27.06
CA LEU A 273 4.87 4.93 26.82
C LEU A 273 4.88 6.45 26.97
N VAL A 274 5.99 6.94 27.46
CA VAL A 274 6.27 8.37 27.55
C VAL A 274 7.47 8.70 26.64
N ASN A 275 7.29 9.61 25.70
CA ASN A 275 8.38 10.06 24.83
C ASN A 275 9.35 11.00 25.59
N PRO A 276 10.59 11.15 25.13
CA PRO A 276 11.57 12.05 25.76
C PRO A 276 11.09 13.50 25.88
N ASN A 277 10.16 13.94 25.03
CA ASN A 277 9.52 15.26 25.08
C ASN A 277 8.37 15.35 26.10
N GLY A 278 8.14 14.32 26.92
CA GLY A 278 7.11 14.25 27.96
C GLY A 278 5.70 13.92 27.47
N THR A 279 5.50 13.66 26.17
CA THR A 279 4.17 13.30 25.65
C THR A 279 3.86 11.81 25.82
N THR A 280 2.58 11.48 26.07
CA THR A 280 2.10 10.12 26.36
C THR A 280 0.64 9.94 25.93
N GLY A 281 0.14 8.69 25.99
CA GLY A 281 -1.23 8.34 25.61
C GLY A 281 -1.52 8.65 24.16
N CYS A 282 -2.77 8.91 23.81
CA CYS A 282 -3.19 9.31 22.45
C CYS A 282 -2.57 10.63 21.95
N ARG A 283 -1.97 11.42 22.83
CA ARG A 283 -1.27 12.66 22.48
C ARG A 283 0.24 12.48 22.37
N ARG A 284 0.72 11.24 22.49
CA ARG A 284 2.13 10.95 22.28
C ARG A 284 2.53 11.40 20.89
N SER A 285 3.61 12.16 20.81
CA SER A 285 4.05 12.80 19.56
C SER A 285 5.56 12.82 19.47
N SER A 286 6.05 12.64 18.26
CA SER A 286 7.46 12.71 17.91
C SER A 286 7.69 13.77 16.84
N THR A 287 8.94 14.12 16.63
CA THR A 287 9.33 15.07 15.59
C THR A 287 10.07 14.30 14.51
N SER A 288 9.60 14.38 13.26
CA SER A 288 10.31 13.85 12.10
C SER A 288 11.72 14.43 12.05
N GLN A 289 12.70 13.60 11.73
CA GLN A 289 14.10 14.03 11.68
C GLN A 289 14.35 15.04 10.57
N TRP A 290 13.68 14.88 9.44
CA TRP A 290 13.90 15.65 8.22
C TRP A 290 12.91 16.81 8.06
N THR A 291 11.61 16.55 8.16
CA THR A 291 10.58 17.61 8.04
C THR A 291 10.59 18.57 9.23
N ARG A 292 11.10 18.14 10.40
CA ARG A 292 11.01 18.85 11.69
C ARG A 292 9.57 19.07 12.16
N LEU A 293 8.61 18.43 11.55
CA LEU A 293 7.21 18.44 11.98
C LEU A 293 7.04 17.57 13.22
N ARG A 294 6.22 18.05 14.13
CA ARG A 294 5.79 17.29 15.30
C ARG A 294 4.40 16.74 15.03
N VAL A 295 4.31 15.44 14.91
CA VAL A 295 3.07 14.72 14.62
C VAL A 295 2.74 13.73 15.74
N ARG A 296 1.48 13.30 15.84
CA ARG A 296 1.10 12.21 16.75
C ARG A 296 1.74 10.91 16.27
N ASP A 297 2.19 10.06 17.22
CA ASP A 297 2.81 8.79 16.86
C ASP A 297 1.78 7.80 16.29
N TYR A 298 0.58 7.76 16.88
CA TYR A 298 -0.52 6.90 16.48
C TYR A 298 -1.58 7.69 15.70
N VAL A 299 -2.03 7.13 14.59
CA VAL A 299 -3.11 7.64 13.74
C VAL A 299 -4.21 6.60 13.71
N PRO A 300 -5.42 6.87 14.25
CA PRO A 300 -6.46 5.85 14.39
C PRO A 300 -6.94 5.24 13.07
N HIS A 301 -7.15 6.02 12.03
CA HIS A 301 -7.65 5.52 10.74
C HIS A 301 -6.61 4.70 9.95
N HIS A 302 -5.33 4.71 10.33
CA HIS A 302 -4.31 3.81 9.76
C HIS A 302 -4.35 2.38 10.33
N GLU A 303 -5.28 2.10 11.28
CA GLU A 303 -5.46 0.80 11.93
C GLU A 303 -6.75 0.13 11.43
N PRO A 304 -6.74 -0.56 10.27
CA PRO A 304 -7.96 -1.03 9.61
C PRO A 304 -8.76 -2.04 10.44
N PHE A 305 -8.09 -2.84 11.29
CA PHE A 305 -8.77 -3.81 12.14
C PHE A 305 -9.59 -3.18 13.28
N GLN A 306 -9.29 -1.93 13.66
CA GLN A 306 -10.07 -1.18 14.65
C GLN A 306 -11.47 -0.79 14.15
N PHE A 307 -11.70 -0.79 12.85
CA PHE A 307 -13.03 -0.54 12.28
C PHE A 307 -14.00 -1.72 12.48
N TYR A 308 -13.50 -2.94 12.77
CA TYR A 308 -14.31 -4.15 12.91
C TYR A 308 -14.41 -4.60 14.36
N VAL A 309 -15.64 -4.79 14.84
CA VAL A 309 -15.88 -5.21 16.25
C VAL A 309 -15.18 -6.53 16.57
N SER A 310 -15.06 -7.45 15.62
CA SER A 310 -14.45 -8.78 15.82
C SER A 310 -12.95 -8.70 16.10
N THR A 311 -12.24 -7.74 15.52
CA THR A 311 -10.77 -7.65 15.59
C THR A 311 -10.27 -6.43 16.35
N ALA A 312 -11.14 -5.48 16.70
CA ALA A 312 -10.73 -4.25 17.39
C ALA A 312 -10.15 -4.51 18.78
N ASN A 313 -9.17 -3.68 19.15
CA ASN A 313 -8.66 -3.49 20.51
C ASN A 313 -8.88 -2.03 20.95
N PRO A 314 -10.14 -1.61 21.21
CA PRO A 314 -10.49 -0.21 21.36
C PRO A 314 -9.86 0.49 22.58
N LYS A 315 -9.32 -0.27 23.54
CA LYS A 315 -8.66 0.24 24.75
C LYS A 315 -7.13 0.15 24.68
N HIS A 316 -6.58 -0.30 23.58
CA HIS A 316 -5.15 -0.56 23.40
C HIS A 316 -4.57 -1.46 24.52
N ILE A 317 -5.29 -2.52 24.86
CA ILE A 317 -4.84 -3.52 25.83
C ILE A 317 -3.55 -4.14 25.33
N ARG A 318 -2.57 -4.26 26.23
CA ARG A 318 -1.26 -4.81 25.92
C ARG A 318 -1.25 -6.33 25.94
N PRO A 319 -0.47 -7.02 25.11
CA PRO A 319 -0.29 -8.46 25.23
C PRO A 319 0.33 -8.79 26.61
N SER A 320 -0.07 -9.91 27.19
CA SER A 320 0.43 -10.31 28.52
C SER A 320 1.91 -10.72 28.53
N SER A 321 2.46 -11.13 27.39
CA SER A 321 3.90 -11.37 27.20
C SER A 321 4.24 -11.40 25.69
N PRO A 322 5.53 -11.27 25.32
CA PRO A 322 5.97 -11.44 23.93
C PRO A 322 5.66 -12.84 23.36
N LEU A 323 5.57 -13.87 24.20
CA LEU A 323 5.34 -15.26 23.80
C LEU A 323 3.90 -15.56 23.37
N VAL A 324 2.94 -14.67 23.67
CA VAL A 324 1.53 -14.84 23.30
C VAL A 324 1.08 -13.88 22.17
N VAL A 325 1.95 -12.98 21.73
CA VAL A 325 1.68 -12.06 20.62
C VAL A 325 1.27 -12.87 19.38
N GLY A 326 0.20 -12.44 18.72
CA GLY A 326 -0.33 -13.10 17.53
C GLY A 326 -1.17 -14.34 17.78
N THR A 327 -1.35 -14.76 19.04
CA THR A 327 -2.19 -15.92 19.39
C THR A 327 -3.58 -15.50 19.84
N ASN A 328 -4.54 -16.41 19.80
CA ASN A 328 -5.91 -16.20 20.32
C ASN A 328 -5.97 -16.03 21.84
N HIS A 329 -4.83 -16.07 22.56
CA HIS A 329 -4.71 -15.96 24.02
C HIS A 329 -3.69 -14.87 24.41
N ASP A 330 -3.71 -13.76 23.73
CA ASP A 330 -2.73 -12.67 23.81
C ASP A 330 -2.92 -11.71 25.01
N GLY A 331 -3.81 -12.02 25.92
CA GLY A 331 -4.09 -11.17 27.09
C GLY A 331 -5.19 -10.14 26.86
N GLY A 332 -5.90 -10.22 25.73
CA GLY A 332 -7.00 -9.33 25.37
C GLY A 332 -6.57 -8.20 24.41
N ALA A 333 -5.36 -8.28 23.86
CA ALA A 333 -4.89 -7.34 22.85
C ALA A 333 -5.60 -7.54 21.48
N ASN A 334 -6.27 -8.69 21.31
CA ASN A 334 -7.08 -9.00 20.12
C ASN A 334 -6.33 -8.81 18.80
N HIS A 335 -5.05 -9.24 18.78
CA HIS A 335 -4.14 -9.14 17.62
C HIS A 335 -3.74 -7.71 17.20
N GLN A 336 -4.07 -6.68 17.98
CA GLN A 336 -3.68 -5.29 17.71
C GLN A 336 -2.62 -4.84 18.72
N TYR A 337 -1.44 -4.45 18.23
CA TYR A 337 -0.24 -4.27 19.02
C TYR A 337 0.53 -3.00 18.65
N ASP A 338 1.48 -2.62 19.52
CA ASP A 338 2.52 -1.64 19.16
C ASP A 338 3.64 -2.36 18.37
N VAL A 339 4.27 -1.66 17.46
CA VAL A 339 5.38 -2.18 16.66
C VAL A 339 6.53 -2.74 17.52
N ARG A 340 6.71 -2.26 18.74
CA ARG A 340 7.71 -2.79 19.68
C ARG A 340 7.39 -4.20 20.12
N ASP A 341 6.12 -4.60 20.14
CA ASP A 341 5.72 -5.98 20.48
C ASP A 341 6.10 -6.95 19.39
N PHE A 342 6.09 -6.52 18.12
CA PHE A 342 6.61 -7.33 17.02
C PHE A 342 8.07 -7.70 17.25
N PHE A 343 8.92 -6.69 17.46
CA PHE A 343 10.35 -6.94 17.70
C PHE A 343 10.57 -7.81 18.94
N ALA A 344 9.86 -7.54 20.04
CA ALA A 344 9.97 -8.32 21.27
C ALA A 344 9.51 -9.78 21.09
N ALA A 345 8.43 -10.02 20.34
CA ALA A 345 7.93 -11.36 20.05
C ALA A 345 8.92 -12.16 19.20
N VAL A 346 9.42 -11.58 18.11
CA VAL A 346 10.41 -12.22 17.22
C VAL A 346 11.70 -12.55 17.99
N GLN A 347 12.22 -11.62 18.79
CA GLN A 347 13.40 -11.85 19.65
C GLN A 347 13.18 -12.93 20.70
N ALA A 348 11.95 -13.08 21.20
CA ALA A 348 11.58 -14.14 22.13
C ALA A 348 11.35 -15.50 21.45
N GLY A 349 11.51 -15.61 20.14
CA GLY A 349 11.28 -16.83 19.36
C GLY A 349 9.80 -17.09 19.03
N ASN A 350 8.94 -16.10 19.21
CA ASN A 350 7.53 -16.13 18.83
C ASN A 350 7.29 -15.21 17.64
N PHE A 351 7.62 -15.70 16.43
CA PHE A 351 7.39 -14.94 15.21
C PHE A 351 6.01 -15.29 14.63
N PRO A 352 5.03 -14.35 14.58
CA PRO A 352 3.72 -14.63 13.99
C PRO A 352 3.81 -15.03 12.52
N THR A 353 2.86 -15.85 12.06
CA THR A 353 2.79 -16.28 10.64
C THR A 353 2.47 -15.12 9.72
N VAL A 354 1.55 -14.22 10.11
CA VAL A 354 1.20 -13.01 9.36
C VAL A 354 1.38 -11.79 10.26
N SER A 355 2.17 -10.82 9.80
CA SER A 355 2.42 -9.59 10.54
C SER A 355 2.25 -8.38 9.62
N TYR A 356 1.33 -7.50 9.95
CA TYR A 356 1.19 -6.19 9.32
C TYR A 356 1.90 -5.16 10.19
N LEU A 357 2.82 -4.41 9.63
CA LEU A 357 3.58 -3.37 10.32
C LEU A 357 3.29 -2.01 9.71
N LYS A 358 2.83 -1.08 10.53
CA LYS A 358 2.61 0.32 10.17
C LYS A 358 3.54 1.21 11.00
N ALA A 359 4.36 2.02 10.33
CA ALA A 359 5.26 2.96 11.00
C ALA A 359 4.46 3.97 11.85
N PRO A 360 5.06 4.56 12.90
CA PRO A 360 4.48 5.75 13.51
C PRO A 360 4.51 6.92 12.51
N ALA A 361 3.57 7.86 12.63
CA ALA A 361 3.38 8.91 11.63
C ALA A 361 4.63 9.75 11.29
N TYR A 362 5.58 9.88 12.22
CA TYR A 362 6.83 10.60 11.97
C TYR A 362 7.89 9.81 11.18
N GLU A 363 7.60 8.53 10.82
CA GLU A 363 8.47 7.63 10.05
C GLU A 363 7.71 6.88 8.94
N ASN A 364 6.45 7.27 8.61
CA ASN A 364 5.60 6.49 7.71
C ASN A 364 5.69 6.86 6.22
N GLY A 365 6.34 7.96 5.88
CA GLY A 365 6.49 8.43 4.50
C GLY A 365 5.47 9.48 4.07
N HIS A 366 4.34 9.59 4.76
CA HIS A 366 3.24 10.50 4.41
C HIS A 366 3.73 11.95 4.31
N ALA A 367 3.56 12.55 3.14
CA ALA A 367 3.85 13.96 2.94
C ALA A 367 3.09 14.83 3.98
N GLY A 368 3.71 15.89 4.47
CA GLY A 368 3.12 16.68 5.55
C GLY A 368 3.31 16.11 6.97
N ASN A 369 3.56 14.83 7.15
CA ASN A 369 3.86 14.19 8.44
C ASN A 369 5.33 13.84 8.60
N SER A 370 5.87 13.15 7.60
CA SER A 370 7.27 12.72 7.49
C SER A 370 7.72 12.86 6.03
N ASP A 371 8.69 12.10 5.58
CA ASP A 371 9.23 12.15 4.22
C ASP A 371 9.88 10.81 3.81
N PRO A 372 10.30 10.63 2.55
CA PRO A 372 10.90 9.39 2.07
C PRO A 372 12.21 8.99 2.79
N LEU A 373 12.89 9.91 3.48
CA LEU A 373 14.11 9.59 4.23
C LEU A 373 13.81 9.03 5.62
N ASP A 374 12.76 9.54 6.28
CA ASP A 374 12.23 8.97 7.52
C ASP A 374 11.67 7.56 7.25
N GLU A 375 10.90 7.40 6.17
CA GLU A 375 10.38 6.11 5.71
C GLU A 375 11.50 5.10 5.42
N GLN A 376 12.53 5.53 4.68
CA GLN A 376 13.70 4.69 4.39
C GLN A 376 14.36 4.17 5.67
N GLN A 377 14.52 5.03 6.69
CA GLN A 377 15.08 4.61 7.96
C GLN A 377 14.25 3.51 8.63
N TRP A 378 12.93 3.65 8.62
CA TRP A 378 12.01 2.67 9.17
C TRP A 378 12.10 1.33 8.42
N ILE A 379 11.91 1.33 7.10
CA ILE A 379 11.95 0.13 6.27
C ILE A 379 13.27 -0.61 6.45
N VAL A 380 14.39 0.11 6.36
CA VAL A 380 15.74 -0.49 6.48
C VAL A 380 15.97 -1.08 7.86
N LYS A 381 15.55 -0.40 8.94
CA LYS A 381 15.63 -0.94 10.31
C LYS A 381 14.89 -2.26 10.46
N VAL A 382 13.65 -2.34 9.93
CA VAL A 382 12.83 -3.55 10.01
C VAL A 382 13.46 -4.68 9.19
N ILE A 383 13.83 -4.44 7.94
CA ILE A 383 14.37 -5.49 7.06
C ILE A 383 15.73 -5.97 7.57
N ASN A 384 16.64 -5.07 7.94
CA ASN A 384 17.92 -5.46 8.54
C ASN A 384 17.74 -6.31 9.81
N PHE A 385 16.72 -6.01 10.63
CA PHE A 385 16.41 -6.82 11.80
C PHE A 385 15.93 -8.22 11.39
N LEU A 386 15.03 -8.32 10.42
CA LEU A 386 14.47 -9.59 9.95
C LEU A 386 15.52 -10.46 9.28
N GLU A 387 16.40 -9.88 8.47
CA GLU A 387 17.49 -10.61 7.79
C GLU A 387 18.47 -11.27 8.77
N GLN A 388 18.58 -10.76 9.99
CA GLN A 388 19.42 -11.32 11.04
C GLN A 388 18.73 -12.41 11.87
N GLN A 389 17.44 -12.71 11.62
CA GLN A 389 16.72 -13.73 12.38
C GLN A 389 16.91 -15.13 11.75
N PRO A 390 16.96 -16.19 12.56
CA PRO A 390 17.03 -17.57 12.05
C PRO A 390 15.89 -17.93 11.10
N ALA A 391 14.72 -17.32 11.27
CA ALA A 391 13.53 -17.54 10.44
C ALA A 391 13.60 -16.83 9.07
N TRP A 392 14.62 -16.02 8.80
CA TRP A 392 14.73 -15.26 7.55
C TRP A 392 14.58 -16.13 6.30
N THR A 393 15.17 -17.32 6.30
CA THR A 393 15.09 -18.27 5.18
C THR A 393 13.66 -18.70 4.82
N HIS A 394 12.69 -18.47 5.69
CA HIS A 394 11.27 -18.78 5.52
C HIS A 394 10.37 -17.53 5.59
N THR A 395 10.95 -16.34 5.43
CA THR A 395 10.24 -15.06 5.55
C THR A 395 10.10 -14.38 4.20
N ALA A 396 8.91 -13.84 3.94
CA ALA A 396 8.67 -12.90 2.85
C ALA A 396 8.24 -11.56 3.44
N VAL A 397 8.96 -10.48 3.10
CA VAL A 397 8.59 -9.11 3.42
C VAL A 397 7.96 -8.49 2.18
N ILE A 398 6.78 -7.91 2.33
CA ILE A 398 6.06 -7.17 1.28
C ILE A 398 6.07 -5.70 1.68
N ILE A 399 6.63 -4.83 0.86
CA ILE A 399 6.53 -3.38 1.02
C ILE A 399 5.39 -2.93 0.10
N ALA A 400 4.37 -2.32 0.66
CA ALA A 400 3.18 -1.86 -0.06
C ALA A 400 2.68 -0.53 0.53
N TYR A 401 1.82 0.15 -0.23
CA TYR A 401 1.31 1.48 0.09
C TYR A 401 -0.21 1.49 0.12
N ASP A 402 -0.79 2.40 0.88
CA ASP A 402 -2.24 2.53 1.07
C ASP A 402 -2.91 3.33 -0.06
N ASP A 403 -2.34 4.46 -0.45
CA ASP A 403 -2.82 5.32 -1.53
C ASP A 403 -1.69 6.11 -2.19
N SER A 404 -2.04 7.01 -3.12
CA SER A 404 -1.10 7.76 -3.95
C SER A 404 -0.72 9.14 -3.43
N ASP A 405 -1.37 9.69 -2.39
CA ASP A 405 -1.27 11.11 -1.98
C ASP A 405 -1.55 12.10 -3.13
N GLY A 406 -2.23 11.68 -4.18
CA GLY A 406 -2.42 12.51 -5.36
C GLY A 406 -1.16 12.75 -6.19
N TRP A 407 -0.03 12.08 -5.90
CA TRP A 407 1.16 12.16 -6.74
C TRP A 407 0.89 11.61 -8.13
N TYR A 408 1.39 12.31 -9.14
CA TYR A 408 1.21 11.94 -10.55
C TYR A 408 1.74 10.54 -10.83
N ASP A 409 0.92 9.76 -11.53
CA ASP A 409 1.31 8.56 -12.25
C ASP A 409 0.79 8.65 -13.69
N HIS A 410 1.57 8.19 -14.67
CA HIS A 410 1.15 8.27 -16.06
C HIS A 410 0.26 7.12 -16.50
N LEU A 411 0.10 6.08 -15.67
CA LEU A 411 -0.53 4.83 -16.06
C LEU A 411 -1.82 4.57 -15.30
N MET A 412 -2.94 4.58 -16.00
CA MET A 412 -4.22 4.12 -15.50
C MET A 412 -4.44 2.65 -15.82
N SER A 413 -5.00 1.88 -14.87
CA SER A 413 -5.52 0.55 -15.14
C SER A 413 -6.90 0.60 -15.80
N LYS A 414 -7.29 -0.50 -16.45
CA LYS A 414 -8.67 -0.64 -16.92
C LYS A 414 -9.61 -0.70 -15.73
N ILE A 415 -10.62 0.15 -15.70
CA ILE A 415 -11.69 0.09 -14.69
C ILE A 415 -12.42 -1.25 -14.79
N VAL A 416 -12.43 -2.01 -13.71
CA VAL A 416 -13.13 -3.30 -13.60
C VAL A 416 -14.36 -3.21 -12.70
N ASN A 417 -14.48 -2.12 -11.95
CA ASN A 417 -15.59 -1.82 -11.09
C ASN A 417 -16.04 -0.38 -11.32
N GLY A 418 -17.13 -0.21 -12.05
CA GLY A 418 -17.72 1.10 -12.29
C GLY A 418 -18.61 1.54 -11.14
N SER A 419 -18.83 2.85 -11.05
CA SER A 419 -19.64 3.49 -10.03
C SER A 419 -20.37 4.71 -10.63
N ALA A 420 -21.50 5.09 -10.01
CA ALA A 420 -22.32 6.20 -10.45
C ALA A 420 -22.95 6.93 -9.23
N THR A 421 -22.10 7.31 -8.28
CA THR A 421 -22.50 8.15 -7.13
C THR A 421 -22.24 9.62 -7.45
N THR A 422 -22.70 10.52 -6.59
CA THR A 422 -22.42 11.96 -6.73
C THR A 422 -20.95 12.31 -6.61
N GLU A 423 -20.15 11.43 -6.00
CA GLU A 423 -18.71 11.62 -5.76
C GLU A 423 -17.84 11.06 -6.89
N ASP A 424 -18.43 10.29 -7.84
CA ASP A 424 -17.70 9.78 -8.99
C ASP A 424 -17.42 10.89 -10.01
N ALA A 425 -16.25 10.84 -10.63
CA ALA A 425 -15.80 11.92 -11.50
C ALA A 425 -14.85 11.50 -12.63
N LEU A 426 -14.49 10.21 -12.76
CA LEU A 426 -13.50 9.73 -13.74
C LEU A 426 -13.92 10.01 -15.18
N ASP A 427 -15.17 9.71 -15.51
CA ASP A 427 -15.74 9.85 -16.85
C ASP A 427 -16.79 11.00 -16.92
N GLY A 428 -16.61 12.00 -16.08
CA GLY A 428 -17.50 13.11 -15.87
C GLY A 428 -18.27 13.02 -14.54
N ILE A 429 -18.95 14.09 -14.17
CA ILE A 429 -19.65 14.20 -12.88
C ILE A 429 -20.65 13.06 -12.72
N GLY A 430 -20.56 12.33 -11.62
CA GLY A 430 -21.43 11.21 -11.28
C GLY A 430 -21.12 9.92 -12.06
N HIS A 431 -19.96 9.79 -12.68
CA HIS A 431 -19.69 8.64 -13.53
C HIS A 431 -18.24 8.14 -13.44
N CYS A 432 -18.10 6.83 -13.23
CA CYS A 432 -16.84 6.09 -13.29
C CYS A 432 -17.02 4.75 -14.00
N GLY A 433 -16.47 4.61 -15.19
CA GLY A 433 -16.44 3.37 -15.97
C GLY A 433 -17.80 2.84 -16.40
N ASP A 434 -17.79 1.86 -17.28
CA ASP A 434 -18.98 1.23 -17.86
C ASP A 434 -19.38 -0.01 -17.06
N GLY A 435 -20.13 0.17 -16.00
CA GLY A 435 -20.76 -0.90 -15.26
C GLY A 435 -19.80 -1.76 -14.42
N ALA A 436 -20.33 -2.27 -13.33
CA ALA A 436 -19.58 -3.17 -12.44
C ALA A 436 -19.55 -4.59 -12.98
N THR A 437 -18.40 -5.22 -12.94
CA THR A 437 -18.29 -6.67 -13.06
C THR A 437 -18.75 -7.28 -11.74
N ALA A 438 -19.76 -8.16 -11.74
CA ALA A 438 -20.26 -8.79 -10.51
C ALA A 438 -19.15 -9.49 -9.73
N LEU A 439 -18.95 -9.11 -8.48
CA LEU A 439 -18.01 -9.75 -7.55
C LEU A 439 -18.69 -10.94 -6.86
N PRO A 440 -17.97 -11.99 -6.47
CA PRO A 440 -18.53 -13.10 -5.71
C PRO A 440 -19.17 -12.63 -4.41
N GLY A 441 -20.40 -13.06 -4.14
CA GLY A 441 -21.15 -12.67 -2.94
C GLY A 441 -21.90 -11.36 -3.03
N VAL A 442 -21.79 -10.63 -4.15
CA VAL A 442 -22.58 -9.41 -4.41
C VAL A 442 -23.91 -9.80 -5.04
N ASN A 443 -24.98 -9.09 -4.68
CA ASN A 443 -26.28 -9.23 -5.34
C ASN A 443 -26.16 -8.79 -6.81
N PRO A 444 -26.38 -9.71 -7.80
CA PRO A 444 -26.19 -9.38 -9.21
C PRO A 444 -27.20 -8.34 -9.73
N ALA A 445 -28.35 -8.19 -9.06
CA ALA A 445 -29.39 -7.23 -9.48
C ALA A 445 -29.02 -5.80 -9.13
N THR A 446 -28.42 -5.58 -7.97
CA THR A 446 -28.06 -4.26 -7.47
C THR A 446 -26.60 -3.92 -7.78
N LYS A 447 -25.75 -4.94 -8.05
CA LYS A 447 -24.30 -4.79 -8.33
C LYS A 447 -23.65 -3.82 -7.33
N HIS A 448 -23.86 -4.03 -6.02
CA HIS A 448 -23.45 -3.06 -5.01
C HIS A 448 -21.93 -2.84 -4.98
N ALA A 449 -21.52 -2.04 -5.92
CA ALA A 449 -20.17 -1.63 -6.16
C ALA A 449 -20.09 -0.09 -6.20
N GLN A 450 -21.16 0.59 -5.86
CA GLN A 450 -21.21 2.04 -5.84
C GLN A 450 -20.24 2.57 -4.78
N GLY A 451 -19.52 3.66 -5.12
CA GLY A 451 -18.46 4.21 -4.29
C GLY A 451 -17.17 3.38 -4.29
N ARG A 452 -17.05 2.39 -5.21
CA ARG A 452 -15.87 1.51 -5.33
C ARG A 452 -15.26 1.60 -6.73
N CYS A 453 -15.26 2.80 -7.33
CA CYS A 453 -14.61 3.06 -8.61
C CYS A 453 -13.16 2.57 -8.57
N GLY A 454 -12.76 1.73 -9.50
CA GLY A 454 -11.41 1.20 -9.51
C GLY A 454 -11.11 0.13 -10.55
N PRO A 455 -9.82 -0.27 -10.68
CA PRO A 455 -8.66 0.13 -9.85
C PRO A 455 -8.37 1.62 -9.86
N GLY A 456 -7.85 2.09 -8.73
CA GLY A 456 -7.40 3.45 -8.52
C GLY A 456 -5.96 3.69 -9.00
N PRO A 457 -5.21 4.60 -8.33
CA PRO A 457 -3.83 4.93 -8.66
C PRO A 457 -2.88 3.74 -8.65
N ARG A 458 -1.78 3.84 -9.40
CA ARG A 458 -0.73 2.84 -9.38
C ARG A 458 0.25 3.12 -8.24
N LEU A 459 0.55 2.07 -7.46
CA LEU A 459 1.36 2.11 -6.24
C LEU A 459 2.62 1.26 -6.35
N PRO A 460 3.69 1.52 -5.60
CA PRO A 460 4.82 0.61 -5.50
C PRO A 460 4.45 -0.67 -4.74
N LEU A 461 5.03 -1.81 -5.17
CA LEU A 461 5.03 -3.06 -4.41
C LEU A 461 6.36 -3.80 -4.63
N LEU A 462 7.02 -4.16 -3.51
CA LEU A 462 8.24 -4.94 -3.53
C LEU A 462 8.09 -6.20 -2.67
N ILE A 463 8.74 -7.30 -3.08
CA ILE A 463 8.88 -8.51 -2.26
C ILE A 463 10.36 -8.73 -1.98
N VAL A 464 10.73 -8.66 -0.70
CA VAL A 464 12.08 -8.90 -0.18
C VAL A 464 12.08 -10.23 0.56
N SER A 465 12.73 -11.23 0.00
CA SER A 465 12.72 -12.60 0.52
C SER A 465 13.88 -13.39 -0.08
N PRO A 466 14.45 -14.37 0.64
CA PRO A 466 15.36 -15.33 0.02
C PRO A 466 14.75 -16.10 -1.17
N TRP A 467 13.43 -16.21 -1.21
CA TRP A 467 12.67 -16.85 -2.29
C TRP A 467 12.20 -15.89 -3.38
N ALA A 468 12.39 -14.58 -3.23
CA ALA A 468 12.02 -13.62 -4.26
C ALA A 468 12.93 -13.77 -5.49
N ARG A 469 12.38 -13.56 -6.68
CA ARG A 469 13.18 -13.44 -7.91
C ARG A 469 14.14 -12.26 -7.76
N ALA A 470 15.39 -12.47 -8.12
CA ALA A 470 16.39 -11.42 -8.04
C ALA A 470 16.36 -10.52 -9.28
N ASN A 471 16.45 -9.20 -9.06
CA ASN A 471 16.49 -8.20 -10.13
C ASN A 471 15.34 -8.38 -11.14
N TYR A 472 14.11 -8.46 -10.62
CA TYR A 472 12.94 -8.83 -11.39
C TYR A 472 11.82 -7.81 -11.28
N VAL A 473 11.23 -7.45 -12.42
CA VAL A 473 10.02 -6.61 -12.49
C VAL A 473 8.86 -7.48 -12.96
N ASP A 474 7.81 -7.56 -12.13
CA ASP A 474 6.56 -8.24 -12.45
C ASP A 474 5.58 -7.27 -13.10
N HIS A 475 5.01 -7.66 -14.23
CA HIS A 475 4.03 -6.87 -14.98
C HIS A 475 2.59 -7.38 -14.82
N THR A 476 2.36 -8.28 -13.86
CA THR A 476 1.01 -8.78 -13.55
C THR A 476 0.21 -7.66 -12.87
N VAL A 477 -1.01 -7.42 -13.35
CA VAL A 477 -1.91 -6.46 -12.70
C VAL A 477 -2.33 -7.01 -11.34
N THR A 478 -1.99 -6.27 -10.29
CA THR A 478 -2.23 -6.59 -8.88
C THR A 478 -2.81 -5.36 -8.16
N ASN A 479 -3.32 -5.56 -6.94
CA ASN A 479 -3.80 -4.49 -6.05
C ASN A 479 -3.64 -4.90 -4.57
N GLN A 480 -4.07 -4.09 -3.60
CA GLN A 480 -3.95 -4.43 -2.18
C GLN A 480 -4.59 -5.79 -1.86
N ALA A 481 -5.73 -6.13 -2.49
CA ALA A 481 -6.36 -7.43 -2.30
C ALA A 481 -5.54 -8.61 -2.87
N SER A 482 -4.48 -8.35 -3.64
CA SER A 482 -3.51 -9.39 -4.06
C SER A 482 -2.64 -9.87 -2.89
N ILE A 483 -2.37 -8.99 -1.92
CA ILE A 483 -1.68 -9.36 -0.67
C ILE A 483 -2.61 -10.23 0.19
N LEU A 484 -3.86 -9.82 0.30
CA LEU A 484 -4.92 -10.60 0.96
C LEU A 484 -5.02 -12.00 0.34
N ARG A 485 -5.14 -12.07 -1.00
CA ARG A 485 -5.17 -13.33 -1.73
C ARG A 485 -3.94 -14.21 -1.48
N LEU A 486 -2.74 -13.62 -1.42
CA LEU A 486 -1.52 -14.39 -1.12
C LEU A 486 -1.60 -15.06 0.24
N ILE A 487 -2.04 -14.34 1.29
CA ILE A 487 -2.21 -14.87 2.64
C ILE A 487 -3.23 -16.02 2.65
N GLU A 488 -4.35 -15.85 2.00
CA GLU A 488 -5.40 -16.86 1.86
C GLU A 488 -4.90 -18.11 1.12
N ASP A 489 -4.17 -17.91 0.03
CA ASP A 489 -3.59 -18.99 -0.76
C ASP A 489 -2.52 -19.76 0.03
N LEU A 490 -1.69 -19.08 0.82
CA LEU A 490 -0.63 -19.70 1.62
C LEU A 490 -1.20 -20.46 2.84
N TYR A 491 -2.07 -19.83 3.61
CA TYR A 491 -2.37 -20.29 4.97
C TYR A 491 -3.82 -20.75 5.18
N LEU A 492 -4.75 -20.38 4.29
CA LEU A 492 -6.19 -20.66 4.40
C LEU A 492 -6.70 -21.58 3.28
N HIS A 493 -5.80 -22.28 2.58
CA HIS A 493 -6.15 -23.19 1.48
C HIS A 493 -6.98 -22.55 0.37
N GLY A 494 -6.88 -21.20 0.22
CA GLY A 494 -7.63 -20.43 -0.75
C GLY A 494 -9.04 -20.05 -0.31
N GLU A 495 -9.39 -20.18 0.97
CA GLU A 495 -10.61 -19.58 1.50
C GLU A 495 -10.57 -18.07 1.31
N ARG A 496 -11.64 -17.48 0.80
CA ARG A 496 -11.77 -16.06 0.49
C ARG A 496 -12.69 -15.36 1.50
N ILE A 497 -12.49 -14.04 1.66
CA ILE A 497 -13.39 -13.20 2.46
C ILE A 497 -14.83 -13.32 1.95
N GLY A 498 -15.02 -13.28 0.63
CA GLY A 498 -16.36 -13.29 0.03
C GLY A 498 -17.08 -11.94 0.19
N GLN A 499 -18.39 -11.95 0.08
CA GLN A 499 -19.25 -10.76 0.33
C GLN A 499 -18.91 -9.54 -0.56
N GLY A 500 -18.37 -9.75 -1.76
CA GLY A 500 -17.97 -8.69 -2.67
C GLY A 500 -16.54 -8.20 -2.50
N SER A 501 -15.69 -8.93 -1.75
CA SER A 501 -14.25 -8.68 -1.69
C SER A 501 -13.58 -8.85 -3.07
N PHE A 502 -12.62 -8.00 -3.37
CA PHE A 502 -11.81 -8.09 -4.58
C PHE A 502 -10.76 -9.21 -4.54
N ASP A 503 -10.52 -9.85 -3.39
CA ASP A 503 -9.57 -10.97 -3.21
C ASP A 503 -9.77 -12.09 -4.22
N ALA A 504 -11.04 -12.40 -4.54
CA ALA A 504 -11.41 -13.44 -5.50
C ALA A 504 -10.93 -13.15 -6.94
N ARG A 505 -10.64 -11.89 -7.27
CA ARG A 505 -10.24 -11.45 -8.62
C ARG A 505 -8.87 -10.78 -8.66
N ALA A 506 -8.30 -10.49 -7.51
CA ALA A 506 -6.99 -9.89 -7.43
C ALA A 506 -5.92 -10.73 -8.14
N GLY A 507 -4.93 -10.11 -8.74
CA GLY A 507 -3.80 -10.78 -9.35
C GLY A 507 -2.98 -11.59 -8.33
N SER A 508 -2.24 -12.60 -8.79
CA SER A 508 -1.42 -13.41 -7.89
C SER A 508 -0.01 -12.85 -7.77
N LEU A 509 0.51 -12.76 -6.55
CA LEU A 509 1.90 -12.39 -6.27
C LEU A 509 2.88 -13.57 -6.31
N VAL A 510 2.40 -14.81 -6.46
CA VAL A 510 3.25 -16.03 -6.47
C VAL A 510 4.29 -15.99 -7.60
N GLY A 511 4.01 -15.31 -8.72
CA GLY A 511 4.95 -15.13 -9.82
C GLY A 511 6.21 -14.32 -9.48
N MET A 512 6.19 -13.55 -8.40
CA MET A 512 7.34 -12.77 -7.93
C MET A 512 8.36 -13.62 -7.15
N PHE A 513 8.03 -14.87 -6.83
CA PHE A 513 8.94 -15.83 -6.17
C PHE A 513 9.57 -16.80 -7.18
N ASP A 514 10.70 -17.36 -6.80
CA ASP A 514 11.41 -18.41 -7.55
C ASP A 514 11.51 -19.70 -6.73
N PHE A 515 10.66 -20.66 -7.08
CA PHE A 515 10.65 -22.00 -6.49
C PHE A 515 11.16 -23.06 -7.49
N SER A 516 11.98 -22.65 -8.46
CA SER A 516 12.54 -23.58 -9.47
C SER A 516 13.52 -24.60 -8.87
N LYS A 517 14.00 -24.33 -7.66
CA LYS A 517 14.87 -25.21 -6.86
C LYS A 517 14.32 -25.37 -5.45
N ASP A 518 14.71 -26.45 -4.78
CA ASP A 518 14.34 -26.74 -3.40
C ASP A 518 15.09 -25.88 -2.35
N THR A 519 15.89 -24.93 -2.79
CA THR A 519 16.65 -23.99 -1.95
C THR A 519 16.45 -22.57 -2.46
N PRO A 520 16.39 -21.58 -1.56
CA PRO A 520 16.24 -20.18 -1.96
C PRO A 520 17.40 -19.74 -2.86
N GLN A 521 17.06 -18.99 -3.90
CA GLN A 521 18.04 -18.53 -4.90
C GLN A 521 18.71 -17.23 -4.48
N ASN A 522 18.07 -16.45 -3.61
CA ASN A 522 18.59 -15.19 -3.11
C ASN A 522 18.98 -15.33 -1.63
N THR A 523 20.10 -15.99 -1.37
CA THR A 523 20.60 -16.23 0.01
C THR A 523 21.41 -15.06 0.57
N ARG A 524 21.55 -13.98 -0.17
CA ARG A 524 22.30 -12.79 0.27
C ARG A 524 21.54 -12.10 1.42
N HIS A 525 22.27 -11.70 2.45
CA HIS A 525 21.82 -10.72 3.41
C HIS A 525 22.14 -9.32 2.85
N LEU A 526 21.11 -8.55 2.50
CA LEU A 526 21.28 -7.23 1.91
C LEU A 526 21.14 -6.16 3.00
N LEU A 527 22.09 -6.08 3.91
CA LEU A 527 22.04 -5.06 4.95
C LEU A 527 22.33 -3.67 4.38
N LEU A 528 21.38 -2.75 4.57
CA LEU A 528 21.51 -1.38 4.11
C LEU A 528 21.80 -0.43 5.28
N ASP A 529 22.41 0.72 4.96
CA ASP A 529 22.49 1.83 5.90
C ASP A 529 21.17 2.61 5.93
N PRO A 530 20.52 2.78 7.10
CA PRO A 530 19.21 3.40 7.17
C PRO A 530 19.20 4.89 6.78
N ASN A 531 20.32 5.60 6.90
CA ASN A 531 20.38 7.02 6.57
C ASN A 531 20.63 7.28 5.08
N THR A 532 21.39 6.39 4.43
CA THR A 532 21.80 6.58 3.03
C THR A 532 21.08 5.62 2.07
N GLY A 533 20.53 4.52 2.56
CA GLY A 533 19.97 3.44 1.75
C GLY A 533 21.02 2.62 1.00
N LEU A 534 22.31 2.88 1.19
CA LEU A 534 23.41 2.19 0.52
C LEU A 534 23.67 0.82 1.17
N VAL A 535 24.14 -0.12 0.36
CA VAL A 535 24.59 -1.44 0.83
C VAL A 535 25.79 -1.26 1.76
N LYS A 536 25.77 -1.86 2.95
CA LYS A 536 26.88 -1.81 3.89
C LYS A 536 28.07 -2.59 3.33
N ALA A 537 29.25 -1.97 3.39
CA ALA A 537 30.48 -2.62 2.93
C ALA A 537 30.85 -3.79 3.84
N GLY A 538 31.14 -4.97 3.23
CA GLY A 538 31.65 -6.15 3.93
C GLY A 538 30.68 -7.34 4.02
N GLU A 539 29.53 -7.28 3.33
CA GLU A 539 28.57 -8.39 3.30
C GLU A 539 28.23 -8.87 1.88
#